data_ed10a81889ff703dff220adf020e6370
#
_entry.id   ed10a81889ff703dff220adf020e6370
#
_cell.length_a   1.000
_cell.length_b   1.000
_cell.length_c   1.000
_cell.angle_alpha   90.00
_cell.angle_beta   90.00
_cell.angle_gamma   90.00
#
_symmetry.space_group_name_H-M   'P 1'
#
loop_
_entity.id
_entity.type
_entity.pdbx_description
1 polymer ?
#
loop_
_entity_poly.entity_id
_entity_poly.type
_entity_poly.pdbx_seq_one_letter_code
_entity_poly.pdbx_strand_id
1 'polypeptide(L)'
;MAQSSYDSFLVDLDGTANIGDLPVPYAVDALNTFGDCVVYVTNNASRSPDTVHHRLKRIGYNTDVQHIVTSAQLAAQVMKKDLVSGAEVLVLGTPYLEQVVRESGFSTVRDNSCQTK
;
A
#
# COMPACT_ATOMS: atom_id res chain seq x y z
N MET A 1 17.10 15.39 22.40
CA MET A 1 16.09 14.76 21.54
C MET A 1 14.84 14.51 22.34
N ALA A 2 13.71 15.01 21.86
CA ALA A 2 12.45 14.65 22.48
C ALA A 2 12.23 13.15 22.29
N GLN A 3 12.10 12.41 23.37
CA GLN A 3 11.69 11.02 23.28
C GLN A 3 10.23 10.98 22.83
N SER A 4 9.97 10.21 21.79
CA SER A 4 8.60 9.98 21.36
C SER A 4 7.84 9.24 22.45
N SER A 5 6.66 9.74 22.83
CA SER A 5 5.73 9.03 23.69
C SER A 5 4.86 8.02 22.93
N TYR A 6 5.12 7.82 21.64
CA TYR A 6 4.37 6.93 20.76
C TYR A 6 5.22 5.72 20.40
N ASP A 7 4.58 4.56 20.28
CA ASP A 7 5.25 3.30 19.94
C ASP A 7 5.42 3.14 18.42
N SER A 8 4.56 3.77 17.63
CA SER A 8 4.56 3.65 16.18
C SER A 8 3.97 4.89 15.52
N PHE A 9 4.40 5.12 14.29
CA PHE A 9 3.90 6.21 13.43
C PHE A 9 3.32 5.61 12.17
N LEU A 10 2.06 5.90 11.87
CA LEU A 10 1.46 5.61 10.59
C LEU A 10 1.57 6.87 9.73
N VAL A 11 2.27 6.77 8.61
CA VAL A 11 2.60 7.92 7.76
C VAL A 11 2.00 7.72 6.38
N ASP A 12 1.13 8.64 5.98
CA ASP A 12 0.61 8.72 4.63
C ASP A 12 1.73 9.12 3.66
N LEU A 13 1.63 8.70 2.40
CA LEU A 13 2.66 8.94 1.39
C LEU A 13 2.36 10.21 0.59
N ASP A 14 1.40 10.14 -0.34
CA ASP A 14 1.14 11.24 -1.27
C ASP A 14 0.65 12.50 -0.55
N GLY A 15 1.44 13.56 -0.63
CA GLY A 15 1.18 14.82 0.05
C GLY A 15 1.71 14.93 1.48
N THR A 16 2.24 13.83 2.05
CA THR A 16 2.79 13.81 3.42
C THR A 16 4.28 13.49 3.41
N ALA A 17 4.67 12.31 2.94
CA ALA A 17 6.08 11.92 2.83
C ALA A 17 6.69 12.35 1.49
N ASN A 18 5.90 12.42 0.44
CA ASN A 18 6.34 12.78 -0.91
C ASN A 18 5.28 13.61 -1.65
N ILE A 19 5.75 14.40 -2.59
CA ILE A 19 4.92 15.10 -3.58
C ILE A 19 5.42 14.63 -4.95
N GLY A 20 4.64 13.75 -5.61
CA GLY A 20 5.12 13.06 -6.81
C GLY A 20 6.37 12.24 -6.52
N ASP A 21 7.46 12.50 -7.24
CA ASP A 21 8.75 11.82 -7.06
C ASP A 21 9.73 12.60 -6.18
N LEU A 22 9.26 13.63 -5.48
CA LEU A 22 10.08 14.47 -4.62
C LEU A 22 9.70 14.26 -3.15
N PRO A 23 10.70 14.31 -2.24
CA PRO A 23 10.39 14.27 -0.81
C PRO A 23 9.75 15.58 -0.37
N VAL A 24 8.91 15.50 0.64
CA VAL A 24 8.45 16.69 1.37
C VAL A 24 9.64 17.24 2.16
N PRO A 25 9.91 18.55 2.12
CA PRO A 25 11.05 19.14 2.84
C PRO A 25 11.06 18.74 4.32
N TYR A 26 12.23 18.36 4.81
CA TYR A 26 12.53 17.92 6.20
C TYR A 26 11.92 16.58 6.61
N ALA A 27 10.99 16.02 5.83
CA ALA A 27 10.31 14.77 6.18
C ALA A 27 11.27 13.57 6.19
N VAL A 28 12.19 13.49 5.24
CA VAL A 28 13.15 12.37 5.13
C VAL A 28 13.98 12.26 6.40
N ASP A 29 14.61 13.34 6.83
CA ASP A 29 15.46 13.33 8.02
C ASP A 29 14.66 13.04 9.28
N ALA A 30 13.49 13.66 9.42
CA ALA A 30 12.63 13.47 10.58
C ALA A 30 12.14 12.02 10.70
N LEU A 31 11.64 11.45 9.61
CA LEU A 31 11.07 10.10 9.64
C LEU A 31 12.15 9.03 9.73
N ASN A 32 13.31 9.20 9.09
CA ASN A 32 14.43 8.26 9.23
C ASN A 32 14.95 8.18 10.66
N THR A 33 14.79 9.23 11.46
CA THR A 33 15.18 9.22 12.88
C THR A 33 14.39 8.18 13.68
N PHE A 34 13.15 7.91 13.31
CA PHE A 34 12.29 6.97 14.04
C PHE A 34 12.45 5.50 13.59
N GLY A 35 13.18 5.26 12.50
CA GLY A 35 13.55 3.91 12.06
C GLY A 35 12.34 2.98 11.85
N ASP A 36 12.40 1.82 12.47
CA ASP A 36 11.39 0.76 12.32
C ASP A 36 10.04 1.08 12.99
N CYS A 37 9.96 2.18 13.73
CA CYS A 37 8.69 2.63 14.30
C CYS A 37 7.76 3.26 13.28
N VAL A 38 8.25 3.54 12.07
CA VAL A 38 7.47 4.17 11.00
C VAL A 38 6.90 3.10 10.06
N VAL A 39 5.58 3.13 9.88
CA VAL A 39 4.87 2.33 8.88
C VAL A 39 4.25 3.29 7.87
N TYR A 40 4.62 3.13 6.62
CA TYR A 40 4.09 3.93 5.53
C TYR A 40 2.81 3.31 5.00
N VAL A 41 1.75 4.10 4.91
CA VAL A 41 0.44 3.65 4.44
C VAL A 41 0.03 4.46 3.22
N THR A 42 -0.57 3.80 2.25
CA THR A 42 -1.07 4.46 1.06
C THR A 42 -2.44 3.92 0.65
N ASN A 43 -3.34 4.82 0.30
CA ASN A 43 -4.62 4.47 -0.29
C ASN A 43 -4.51 4.18 -1.80
N ASN A 44 -3.32 4.26 -2.37
CA ASN A 44 -3.08 3.92 -3.77
C ASN A 44 -2.95 2.40 -3.93
N ALA A 45 -3.99 1.78 -4.46
CA ALA A 45 -4.03 0.34 -4.72
C ALA A 45 -3.35 -0.06 -6.04
N SER A 46 -2.82 0.90 -6.80
CA SER A 46 -2.30 0.65 -8.15
C SER A 46 -0.88 0.11 -8.19
N ARG A 47 -0.14 0.19 -7.09
CA ARG A 47 1.28 -0.20 -7.02
C ARG A 47 1.53 -1.20 -5.90
N SER A 48 2.46 -2.13 -6.17
CA SER A 48 2.90 -3.10 -5.17
C SER A 48 3.73 -2.43 -4.06
N PRO A 49 3.79 -3.04 -2.87
CA PRO A 49 4.69 -2.58 -1.81
C PRO A 49 6.15 -2.49 -2.26
N ASP A 50 6.60 -3.43 -3.10
CA ASP A 50 7.97 -3.41 -3.66
C ASP A 50 8.21 -2.17 -4.52
N THR A 51 7.27 -1.83 -5.38
CA THR A 51 7.36 -0.62 -6.22
C THR A 51 7.40 0.64 -5.36
N VAL A 52 6.55 0.70 -4.33
CA VAL A 52 6.54 1.81 -3.38
C VAL A 52 7.86 1.89 -2.61
N HIS A 53 8.37 0.75 -2.15
CA HIS A 53 9.64 0.66 -1.45
C HIS A 53 10.80 1.22 -2.29
N HIS A 54 10.92 0.79 -3.56
CA HIS A 54 11.95 1.29 -4.46
C HIS A 54 11.86 2.81 -4.64
N ARG A 55 10.65 3.34 -4.75
CA ARG A 55 10.42 4.78 -4.87
C ARG A 55 10.83 5.53 -3.61
N LEU A 56 10.42 5.06 -2.44
CA LEU A 56 10.77 5.67 -1.16
C LEU A 56 12.29 5.64 -0.92
N LYS A 57 12.94 4.53 -1.24
CA LYS A 57 14.39 4.40 -1.13
C LYS A 57 15.12 5.40 -2.02
N ARG A 58 14.66 5.57 -3.26
CA ARG A 58 15.23 6.54 -4.21
C ARG A 58 15.08 7.99 -3.73
N ILE A 59 13.99 8.30 -3.02
CA ILE A 59 13.73 9.62 -2.44
C ILE A 59 14.61 9.86 -1.20
N GLY A 60 15.07 8.82 -0.53
CA GLY A 60 15.94 8.90 0.64
C GLY A 60 15.38 8.31 1.93
N TYR A 61 14.19 7.69 1.89
CA TYR A 61 13.62 7.05 3.07
C TYR A 61 14.26 5.69 3.34
N ASN A 62 14.66 5.47 4.59
CA ASN A 62 15.15 4.20 5.10
C ASN A 62 13.97 3.38 5.62
N THR A 63 13.47 2.47 4.82
CA THR A 63 12.38 1.58 5.21
C THR A 63 12.49 0.24 4.49
N ASP A 64 11.77 -0.74 5.00
CA ASP A 64 11.63 -2.05 4.39
C ASP A 64 10.24 -2.24 3.80
N VAL A 65 10.11 -3.15 2.86
CA VAL A 65 8.82 -3.48 2.23
C VAL A 65 7.78 -3.91 3.26
N GLN A 66 8.21 -4.51 4.37
CA GLN A 66 7.34 -4.94 5.47
C GLN A 66 6.71 -3.78 6.24
N HIS A 67 7.29 -2.58 6.14
CA HIS A 67 6.78 -1.36 6.76
C HIS A 67 5.96 -0.50 5.80
N ILE A 68 5.51 -1.10 4.70
CA ILE A 68 4.67 -0.44 3.70
C ILE A 68 3.35 -1.21 3.58
N VAL A 69 2.25 -0.52 3.80
CA VAL A 69 0.90 -1.08 3.71
C VAL A 69 0.12 -0.34 2.64
N THR A 70 -0.42 -1.08 1.69
CA THR A 70 -1.27 -0.54 0.61
C THR A 70 -2.73 -0.90 0.83
N SER A 71 -3.62 -0.09 0.27
CA SER A 71 -5.06 -0.38 0.32
C SER A 71 -5.42 -1.68 -0.40
N ALA A 72 -4.65 -2.10 -1.40
CA ALA A 72 -4.87 -3.38 -2.08
C ALA A 72 -4.69 -4.57 -1.12
N GLN A 73 -3.66 -4.54 -0.28
CA GLN A 73 -3.44 -5.58 0.73
C GLN A 73 -4.58 -5.65 1.75
N LEU A 74 -5.05 -4.49 2.19
CA LEU A 74 -6.17 -4.42 3.14
C LEU A 74 -7.47 -4.90 2.50
N ALA A 75 -7.74 -4.51 1.26
CA ALA A 75 -8.90 -4.99 0.52
C ALA A 75 -8.90 -6.52 0.41
N ALA A 76 -7.76 -7.11 0.11
CA ALA A 76 -7.60 -8.56 0.04
C ALA A 76 -7.97 -9.25 1.37
N GLN A 77 -7.53 -8.68 2.49
CA GLN A 77 -7.87 -9.21 3.82
C GLN A 77 -9.37 -9.13 4.11
N VAL A 78 -10.00 -8.00 3.78
CA VAL A 78 -11.45 -7.83 3.96
C VAL A 78 -12.23 -8.81 3.10
N MET A 79 -11.83 -8.98 1.84
CA MET A 79 -12.49 -9.94 0.94
C MET A 79 -12.39 -11.37 1.43
N LYS A 80 -11.24 -11.80 1.94
CA LYS A 80 -11.07 -13.13 2.52
C LYS A 80 -12.00 -13.39 3.70
N LYS A 81 -12.30 -12.35 4.45
CA LYS A 81 -13.21 -12.43 5.59
C LYS A 81 -14.67 -12.49 5.16
N ASP A 82 -15.05 -11.69 4.16
CA ASP A 82 -16.46 -11.43 3.85
C ASP A 82 -16.99 -12.23 2.66
N LEU A 83 -16.11 -12.74 1.78
CA LEU A 83 -16.50 -13.47 0.58
C LEU A 83 -16.16 -14.96 0.68
N VAL A 84 -16.96 -15.79 0.00
CA VAL A 84 -16.66 -17.21 -0.14
C VAL A 84 -15.45 -17.42 -1.03
N SER A 85 -14.67 -18.48 -0.75
CA SER A 85 -13.52 -18.85 -1.58
C SER A 85 -13.95 -19.09 -3.02
N GLY A 86 -13.17 -18.56 -3.97
CA GLY A 86 -13.45 -18.69 -5.41
C GLY A 86 -14.50 -17.72 -5.95
N ALA A 87 -15.03 -16.80 -5.13
CA ALA A 87 -15.97 -15.78 -5.61
C ALA A 87 -15.39 -15.00 -6.79
N GLU A 88 -16.26 -14.64 -7.74
CA GLU A 88 -15.88 -13.85 -8.91
C GLU A 88 -15.89 -12.35 -8.58
N VAL A 89 -14.80 -11.67 -8.86
CA VAL A 89 -14.60 -10.25 -8.53
C VAL A 89 -14.31 -9.45 -9.80
N LEU A 90 -15.11 -8.43 -10.06
CA LEU A 90 -14.81 -7.45 -11.10
C LEU A 90 -13.77 -6.47 -10.56
N VAL A 91 -12.61 -6.42 -11.23
CA VAL A 91 -11.52 -5.54 -10.82
C VAL A 91 -11.45 -4.34 -11.76
N LEU A 92 -11.63 -3.16 -11.19
CA LEU A 92 -11.44 -1.88 -11.87
C LEU A 92 -10.14 -1.25 -11.35
N GLY A 93 -9.04 -1.47 -12.06
CA GLY A 93 -7.74 -0.99 -11.62
C GLY A 93 -6.58 -1.57 -12.42
N THR A 94 -5.40 -1.55 -11.84
CA THR A 94 -4.18 -2.01 -12.47
C THR A 94 -4.07 -3.55 -12.46
N PRO A 95 -3.19 -4.11 -13.30
CA PRO A 95 -2.86 -5.55 -13.24
C PRO A 95 -2.38 -6.00 -11.85
N TYR A 96 -1.71 -5.14 -11.11
CA TYR A 96 -1.29 -5.44 -9.74
C TYR A 96 -2.48 -5.69 -8.81
N LEU A 97 -3.50 -4.82 -8.85
CA LEU A 97 -4.70 -5.02 -8.03
C LEU A 97 -5.39 -6.34 -8.37
N GLU A 98 -5.50 -6.66 -9.66
CA GLU A 98 -6.04 -7.94 -10.12
C GLU A 98 -5.25 -9.12 -9.59
N GLN A 99 -3.92 -9.04 -9.65
CA GLN A 99 -3.04 -10.08 -9.11
C GLN A 99 -3.28 -10.31 -7.62
N VAL A 100 -3.39 -9.24 -6.84
CA VAL A 100 -3.67 -9.33 -5.39
C VAL A 100 -4.98 -10.07 -5.13
N VAL A 101 -6.01 -9.77 -5.91
CA VAL A 101 -7.33 -10.45 -5.80
C VAL A 101 -7.21 -11.92 -6.12
N ARG A 102 -6.52 -12.29 -7.21
CA ARG A 102 -6.29 -13.69 -7.60
C ARG A 102 -5.51 -14.47 -6.55
N GLU A 103 -4.42 -13.90 -6.06
CA GLU A 103 -3.57 -14.52 -5.03
C GLU A 103 -4.30 -14.70 -3.71
N SER A 104 -5.38 -13.97 -3.52
CA SER A 104 -6.27 -14.11 -2.35
C SER A 104 -7.29 -15.24 -2.48
N GLY A 105 -7.31 -15.95 -3.63
CA GLY A 105 -8.16 -17.10 -3.85
C GLY A 105 -9.48 -16.79 -4.56
N PHE A 106 -9.55 -15.66 -5.28
CA PHE A 106 -10.75 -15.25 -6.03
C PHE A 106 -10.53 -15.33 -7.54
N SER A 107 -11.61 -15.49 -8.30
CA SER A 107 -11.61 -15.32 -9.74
C SER A 107 -11.78 -13.86 -10.09
N THR A 108 -11.16 -13.41 -11.18
CA THR A 108 -11.20 -11.98 -11.56
C THR A 108 -11.74 -11.78 -12.97
N VAL A 109 -12.48 -10.69 -13.15
CA VAL A 109 -12.92 -10.15 -14.44
C VAL A 109 -12.52 -8.68 -14.51
N ARG A 110 -12.17 -8.21 -15.71
CA ARG A 110 -11.72 -6.83 -15.92
C ARG A 110 -12.60 -6.00 -16.84
N ASP A 111 -13.51 -6.61 -17.54
CA ASP A 111 -14.36 -5.95 -18.52
C ASP A 111 -15.85 -6.26 -18.34
N ASN A 112 -16.65 -5.70 -19.24
CA ASN A 112 -18.10 -5.86 -19.26
C ASN A 112 -18.57 -7.27 -19.67
N SER A 113 -17.69 -8.24 -19.77
CA SER A 113 -18.09 -9.64 -19.97
C SER A 113 -18.75 -10.23 -18.72
N CYS A 114 -18.76 -9.49 -17.63
CA CYS A 114 -19.54 -9.81 -16.44
C CYS A 114 -21.02 -9.69 -16.79
N GLN A 115 -21.64 -10.80 -17.11
CA GLN A 115 -23.08 -10.86 -17.21
C GLN A 115 -23.64 -10.72 -15.79
N THR A 116 -24.33 -9.62 -15.56
CA THR A 116 -25.15 -9.47 -14.36
C THR A 116 -26.16 -10.61 -14.33
N LYS A 117 -25.91 -11.54 -13.46
CA LYS A 117 -26.88 -12.58 -13.14
C LYS A 117 -28.04 -12.00 -12.35
#